data_45e3c1ef5d44660f3d9b21cbcb5445d8
#
_entry.id   45e3c1ef5d44660f3d9b21cbcb5445d8
#
_cell.length_a   1.000
_cell.length_b   1.000
_cell.length_c   1.000
_cell.angle_alpha   90.00
_cell.angle_beta   90.00
_cell.angle_gamma   90.00
#
_symmetry.space_group_name_H-M   'P 1'
#
loop_
_entity.id
_entity.type
_entity.pdbx_description
1 polymer ?
#
loop_
_entity_poly.entity_id
_entity_poly.type
_entity_poly.pdbx_seq_one_letter_code
_entity_poly.pdbx_strand_id
1 'polypeptide(L)'
;MIKIGEPAPDFFLASSRGAPVRLSEYRGRKTVVLYFYPKDNTPGCTVEGQQFRDLHPRFAELGAVVAGVSRDSLKSHENFKAKMEFPFELISDADEALCAQFAVIRMKNMYGKQVRGIERSTFVFDTIGRLVKSWRGLKAPGHAAEVLAFVQSL
;
A
#
# COMPACT_ATOMS: atom_id res chain seq x y z
N MET A 1 11.10 -11.88 -5.70
CA MET A 1 10.80 -10.44 -5.68
C MET A 1 10.29 -10.00 -7.04
N ILE A 2 9.15 -9.31 -7.07
CA ILE A 2 8.55 -8.85 -8.32
C ILE A 2 9.43 -7.79 -9.00
N LYS A 3 9.50 -7.83 -10.34
CA LYS A 3 10.29 -6.91 -11.16
C LYS A 3 9.39 -6.06 -12.04
N ILE A 4 9.90 -4.89 -12.44
CA ILE A 4 9.21 -4.01 -13.39
C ILE A 4 8.86 -4.78 -14.66
N GLY A 5 7.62 -4.64 -15.11
CA GLY A 5 7.09 -5.31 -16.29
C GLY A 5 6.42 -6.65 -16.01
N GLU A 6 6.62 -7.23 -14.82
CA GLU A 6 5.99 -8.49 -14.47
C GLU A 6 4.54 -8.28 -14.04
N PRO A 7 3.67 -9.27 -14.28
CA PRO A 7 2.31 -9.20 -13.79
C PRO A 7 2.27 -9.24 -12.26
N ALA A 8 1.35 -8.51 -11.67
CA ALA A 8 1.15 -8.51 -10.24
C ALA A 8 0.71 -9.90 -9.78
N PRO A 9 1.24 -10.38 -8.64
CA PRO A 9 0.69 -11.59 -8.03
C PRO A 9 -0.75 -11.30 -7.58
N ASP A 10 -1.65 -12.24 -7.82
CA ASP A 10 -3.02 -12.10 -7.33
C ASP A 10 -3.06 -12.47 -5.85
N PHE A 11 -3.97 -11.87 -5.12
CA PHE A 11 -4.20 -12.19 -3.73
C PHE A 11 -5.68 -12.06 -3.40
N PHE A 12 -6.08 -12.66 -2.28
CA PHE A 12 -7.44 -12.58 -1.78
C PHE A 12 -7.35 -12.40 -0.27
N LEU A 13 -7.37 -11.15 0.18
CA LEU A 13 -7.08 -10.81 1.56
C LEU A 13 -8.18 -9.93 2.17
N ALA A 14 -8.39 -10.12 3.46
CA ALA A 14 -9.34 -9.31 4.22
C ALA A 14 -8.98 -7.83 4.14
N SER A 15 -9.99 -6.99 4.06
CA SER A 15 -9.79 -5.55 3.97
C SER A 15 -10.82 -4.79 4.80
N SER A 16 -10.52 -3.53 5.06
CA SER A 16 -11.38 -2.63 5.82
C SER A 16 -12.71 -2.30 5.13
N ARG A 17 -12.91 -2.74 3.88
CA ARG A 17 -14.19 -2.54 3.19
C ARG A 17 -15.29 -3.52 3.64
N GLY A 18 -14.95 -4.43 4.57
CA GLY A 18 -15.88 -5.44 5.06
C GLY A 18 -15.97 -6.69 4.18
N ALA A 19 -15.15 -6.77 3.13
CA ALA A 19 -15.06 -7.92 2.24
C ALA A 19 -13.62 -8.07 1.76
N PRO A 20 -13.17 -9.30 1.43
CA PRO A 20 -11.83 -9.50 0.90
C PRO A 20 -11.62 -8.75 -0.42
N VAL A 21 -10.37 -8.32 -0.65
CA VAL A 21 -9.93 -7.67 -1.89
C VAL A 21 -9.13 -8.66 -2.71
N ARG A 22 -9.42 -8.72 -4.00
CA ARG A 22 -8.66 -9.49 -4.98
C ARG A 22 -8.05 -8.51 -5.97
N LEU A 23 -6.74 -8.56 -6.14
CA LEU A 23 -6.06 -7.61 -7.03
C LEU A 23 -6.56 -7.70 -8.47
N SER A 24 -6.88 -8.90 -8.95
CA SER A 24 -7.37 -9.11 -10.31
C SER A 24 -8.71 -8.42 -10.59
N GLU A 25 -9.47 -8.00 -9.57
CA GLU A 25 -10.72 -7.27 -9.81
C GLU A 25 -10.49 -5.91 -10.48
N TYR A 26 -9.28 -5.37 -10.40
CA TYR A 26 -8.93 -4.09 -11.01
C TYR A 26 -8.24 -4.24 -12.37
N ARG A 27 -7.83 -5.46 -12.73
CA ARG A 27 -7.13 -5.71 -13.99
C ARG A 27 -8.00 -5.37 -15.18
N GLY A 28 -7.45 -4.59 -16.11
CA GLY A 28 -8.18 -4.11 -17.28
C GLY A 28 -9.06 -2.89 -17.01
N ARG A 29 -9.04 -2.36 -15.78
CA ARG A 29 -9.94 -1.28 -15.37
C ARG A 29 -9.24 -0.12 -14.68
N LYS A 30 -8.33 -0.39 -13.76
CA LYS A 30 -7.76 0.62 -12.88
C LYS A 30 -6.25 0.46 -12.76
N THR A 31 -5.56 1.58 -12.63
CA THR A 31 -4.19 1.62 -12.09
C THR A 31 -4.30 1.36 -10.58
N VAL A 32 -3.38 0.56 -10.04
CA VAL A 32 -3.41 0.22 -8.62
C VAL A 32 -2.14 0.70 -7.94
N VAL A 33 -2.30 1.42 -6.84
CA VAL A 33 -1.21 1.84 -5.96
C VAL A 33 -1.32 1.03 -4.67
N LEU A 34 -0.32 0.19 -4.39
CA LEU A 34 -0.22 -0.54 -3.14
C LEU A 34 0.91 0.06 -2.33
N TYR A 35 0.62 0.60 -1.14
CA TYR A 35 1.69 1.05 -0.26
C TYR A 35 1.75 0.17 1.00
N PHE A 36 2.93 -0.35 1.27
CA PHE A 36 3.21 -1.19 2.43
C PHE A 36 3.77 -0.32 3.53
N TYR A 37 3.22 -0.44 4.74
CA TYR A 37 3.65 0.37 5.88
C TYR A 37 3.74 -0.51 7.14
N PRO A 38 4.60 -0.12 8.11
CA PRO A 38 4.90 -1.00 9.25
C PRO A 38 3.73 -1.25 10.20
N LYS A 39 2.97 -0.21 10.59
CA LYS A 39 1.97 -0.40 11.65
C LYS A 39 0.97 0.75 11.72
N ASP A 40 -0.31 0.40 11.90
CA ASP A 40 -1.40 1.36 12.11
C ASP A 40 -1.11 2.26 13.31
N ASN A 41 -1.58 3.51 13.25
CA ASN A 41 -1.51 4.50 14.34
C ASN A 41 -0.10 4.90 14.76
N THR A 42 0.93 4.61 13.97
CA THR A 42 2.27 5.14 14.21
C THR A 42 2.44 6.48 13.48
N PRO A 43 3.33 7.39 13.95
CA PRO A 43 3.44 8.73 13.36
C PRO A 43 3.70 8.76 11.86
N GLY A 44 4.67 7.98 11.38
CA GLY A 44 5.00 7.95 9.94
C GLY A 44 3.87 7.36 9.11
N CYS A 45 3.23 6.30 9.56
CA CYS A 45 2.13 5.68 8.84
C CYS A 45 0.89 6.56 8.84
N THR A 46 0.67 7.34 9.90
CA THR A 46 -0.41 8.31 9.96
C THR A 46 -0.19 9.43 8.94
N VAL A 47 1.03 9.98 8.88
CA VAL A 47 1.39 11.02 7.89
C VAL A 47 1.21 10.52 6.47
N GLU A 48 1.72 9.34 6.17
CA GLU A 48 1.60 8.74 4.84
C GLU A 48 0.13 8.56 4.43
N GLY A 49 -0.66 7.98 5.32
CA GLY A 49 -2.09 7.79 5.06
C GLY A 49 -2.84 9.10 4.86
N GLN A 50 -2.54 10.11 5.70
CA GLN A 50 -3.17 11.43 5.56
C GLN A 50 -2.84 12.07 4.21
N GLN A 51 -1.60 11.94 3.74
CA GLN A 51 -1.20 12.53 2.47
C GLN A 51 -1.86 11.81 1.29
N PHE A 52 -1.96 10.48 1.31
CA PHE A 52 -2.74 9.75 0.31
C PHE A 52 -4.22 10.11 0.38
N ARG A 53 -4.78 10.28 1.58
CA ARG A 53 -6.16 10.70 1.77
C ARG A 53 -6.42 12.05 1.11
N ASP A 54 -5.57 13.02 1.39
CA ASP A 54 -5.75 14.39 0.91
C ASP A 54 -5.62 14.48 -0.62
N LEU A 55 -4.82 13.60 -1.23
CA LEU A 55 -4.64 13.55 -2.67
C LEU A 55 -5.56 12.53 -3.36
N HIS A 56 -6.37 11.79 -2.59
CA HIS A 56 -7.19 10.72 -3.14
C HIS A 56 -8.12 11.16 -4.28
N PRO A 57 -8.81 12.33 -4.20
CA PRO A 57 -9.66 12.76 -5.31
C PRO A 57 -8.90 12.86 -6.63
N ARG A 58 -7.63 13.27 -6.59
CA ARG A 58 -6.79 13.37 -7.79
C ARG A 58 -6.40 12.00 -8.32
N PHE A 59 -6.11 11.03 -7.44
CA PHE A 59 -5.90 9.65 -7.85
C PHE A 59 -7.16 9.07 -8.50
N ALA A 60 -8.31 9.31 -7.90
CA ALA A 60 -9.59 8.83 -8.44
C ALA A 60 -9.88 9.39 -9.83
N GLU A 61 -9.60 10.67 -10.07
CA GLU A 61 -9.75 11.29 -11.38
C GLU A 61 -8.89 10.61 -12.45
N LEU A 62 -7.74 10.08 -12.05
CA LEU A 62 -6.83 9.37 -12.95
C LEU A 62 -7.18 7.89 -13.12
N GLY A 63 -8.27 7.44 -12.52
CA GLY A 63 -8.67 6.04 -12.57
C GLY A 63 -7.75 5.14 -11.76
N ALA A 64 -7.13 5.67 -10.71
CA ALA A 64 -6.23 4.92 -9.83
C ALA A 64 -6.92 4.57 -8.52
N VAL A 65 -6.66 3.36 -8.04
CA VAL A 65 -7.09 2.86 -6.73
C VAL A 65 -5.86 2.84 -5.82
N VAL A 66 -6.01 3.35 -4.61
CA VAL A 66 -4.96 3.31 -3.58
C VAL A 66 -5.38 2.31 -2.50
N ALA A 67 -4.46 1.49 -2.05
CA ALA A 67 -4.68 0.59 -0.93
C ALA A 67 -3.42 0.50 -0.08
N GLY A 68 -3.60 0.56 1.24
CA GLY A 68 -2.52 0.35 2.19
C GLY A 68 -2.47 -1.11 2.61
N VAL A 69 -1.27 -1.62 2.88
CA VAL A 69 -1.05 -3.01 3.31
C VAL A 69 -0.14 -3.02 4.53
N SER A 70 -0.55 -3.72 5.57
CA SER A 70 0.32 -4.01 6.72
C SER A 70 -0.06 -5.35 7.33
N ARG A 71 0.70 -5.76 8.36
CA ARG A 71 0.45 -7.02 9.08
C ARG A 71 -0.56 -6.85 10.21
N ASP A 72 -1.10 -5.66 10.40
CA ASP A 72 -2.10 -5.41 11.42
C ASP A 72 -3.37 -6.21 11.15
N SER A 73 -4.13 -6.45 12.23
CA SER A 73 -5.41 -7.15 12.14
C SER A 73 -6.45 -6.35 11.39
N LEU A 74 -7.48 -7.03 10.89
CA LEU A 74 -8.62 -6.38 10.26
C LEU A 74 -9.27 -5.36 11.19
N LYS A 75 -9.41 -5.69 12.46
CA LYS A 75 -9.99 -4.79 13.46
C LYS A 75 -9.19 -3.50 13.59
N SER A 76 -7.86 -3.62 13.66
CA SER A 76 -6.98 -2.45 13.71
C SER A 76 -7.15 -1.58 12.48
N HIS A 77 -7.20 -2.19 11.30
CA HIS A 77 -7.40 -1.47 10.04
C HIS A 77 -8.75 -0.76 9.98
N GLU A 78 -9.81 -1.40 10.41
CA GLU A 78 -11.13 -0.77 10.45
C GLU A 78 -11.14 0.45 11.35
N ASN A 79 -10.51 0.35 12.52
CA ASN A 79 -10.40 1.46 13.47
C ASN A 79 -9.54 2.59 12.91
N PHE A 80 -8.40 2.27 12.30
CA PHE A 80 -7.49 3.26 11.74
C PHE A 80 -8.16 4.00 10.56
N LYS A 81 -8.81 3.27 9.67
CA LYS A 81 -9.54 3.87 8.55
C LYS A 81 -10.62 4.83 9.05
N ALA A 82 -11.41 4.41 10.03
CA ALA A 82 -12.48 5.24 10.57
C ALA A 82 -11.93 6.49 11.25
N LYS A 83 -10.89 6.33 12.07
CA LYS A 83 -10.27 7.43 12.79
C LYS A 83 -9.71 8.50 11.86
N MET A 84 -9.05 8.06 10.78
CA MET A 84 -8.38 8.94 9.83
C MET A 84 -9.27 9.34 8.66
N GLU A 85 -10.48 8.81 8.57
CA GLU A 85 -11.41 9.04 7.47
C GLU A 85 -10.80 8.75 6.10
N PHE A 86 -10.11 7.60 6.00
CA PHE A 86 -9.49 7.20 4.73
C PHE A 86 -10.56 6.85 3.70
N PRO A 87 -10.49 7.42 2.48
CA PRO A 87 -11.41 7.06 1.39
C PRO A 87 -10.98 5.82 0.63
N PHE A 88 -9.89 5.18 1.04
CA PHE A 88 -9.35 3.95 0.43
C PHE A 88 -9.29 2.85 1.47
N GLU A 89 -9.00 1.63 1.01
CA GLU A 89 -9.03 0.45 1.85
C GLU A 89 -7.66 0.09 2.40
N LEU A 90 -7.66 -0.54 3.57
CA LEU A 90 -6.46 -1.11 4.19
C LEU A 90 -6.59 -2.63 4.15
N ILE A 91 -5.55 -3.30 3.67
CA ILE A 91 -5.50 -4.75 3.47
C ILE A 91 -4.71 -5.38 4.62
N SER A 92 -5.29 -6.41 5.24
CA SER A 92 -4.66 -7.12 6.34
C SER A 92 -3.88 -8.33 5.80
N ASP A 93 -2.55 -8.25 5.88
CA ASP A 93 -1.63 -9.33 5.52
C ASP A 93 -1.03 -9.94 6.78
N ALA A 94 -1.90 -10.42 7.68
CA ALA A 94 -1.49 -10.87 9.01
C ALA A 94 -0.49 -12.03 8.97
N ASP A 95 -0.57 -12.90 7.97
CA ASP A 95 0.34 -14.04 7.82
C ASP A 95 1.59 -13.71 6.98
N GLU A 96 1.74 -12.47 6.52
CA GLU A 96 2.87 -11.98 5.74
C GLU A 96 3.03 -12.60 4.35
N ALA A 97 2.02 -13.27 3.83
CA ALA A 97 2.12 -13.92 2.52
C ALA A 97 2.37 -12.90 1.40
N LEU A 98 1.61 -11.80 1.40
CA LEU A 98 1.79 -10.75 0.40
C LEU A 98 3.10 -10.00 0.62
N CYS A 99 3.44 -9.70 1.87
CA CYS A 99 4.72 -9.07 2.20
C CYS A 99 5.91 -9.88 1.69
N ALA A 100 5.83 -11.22 1.78
CA ALA A 100 6.87 -12.10 1.27
C ALA A 100 6.99 -12.03 -0.25
N GLN A 101 5.86 -12.01 -0.96
CA GLN A 101 5.86 -11.91 -2.42
C GLN A 101 6.51 -10.61 -2.91
N PHE A 102 6.33 -9.52 -2.17
CA PHE A 102 6.92 -8.22 -2.51
C PHE A 102 8.28 -8.00 -1.84
N ALA A 103 8.73 -8.95 -1.02
CA ALA A 103 10.02 -8.89 -0.33
C ALA A 103 10.22 -7.60 0.46
N VAL A 104 9.20 -7.19 1.23
CA VAL A 104 9.23 -5.95 2.01
C VAL A 104 9.56 -6.17 3.49
N ILE A 105 9.75 -7.41 3.92
CA ILE A 105 10.14 -7.68 5.30
C ILE A 105 11.65 -7.53 5.44
N ARG A 106 12.08 -6.71 6.38
CA ARG A 106 13.48 -6.41 6.64
C ARG A 106 13.78 -6.44 8.14
N MET A 107 15.04 -6.72 8.46
CA MET A 107 15.54 -6.51 9.82
C MET A 107 15.96 -5.05 9.96
N LYS A 108 15.47 -4.38 10.98
CA LYS A 108 15.76 -2.98 11.26
C LYS A 108 16.44 -2.86 12.61
N ASN A 109 17.40 -1.94 12.72
CA ASN A 109 18.01 -1.61 14.00
C ASN A 109 17.19 -0.50 14.67
N MET A 110 16.54 -0.83 15.79
CA MET A 110 15.77 0.13 16.58
C MET A 110 16.25 0.09 18.02
N TYR A 111 16.81 1.21 18.49
CA TYR A 111 17.32 1.34 19.86
C TYR A 111 18.32 0.23 20.21
N GLY A 112 19.22 -0.09 19.29
CA GLY A 112 20.24 -1.12 19.49
C GLY A 112 19.77 -2.57 19.34
N LYS A 113 18.49 -2.77 18.98
CA LYS A 113 17.93 -4.11 18.78
C LYS A 113 17.55 -4.32 17.32
N GLN A 114 17.70 -5.58 16.87
CA GLN A 114 17.23 -5.98 15.55
C GLN A 114 15.75 -6.29 15.63
N VAL A 115 14.95 -5.54 14.88
CA VAL A 115 13.49 -5.71 14.82
C VAL A 115 13.09 -6.06 13.39
N ARG A 116 12.29 -7.12 13.25
CA ARG A 116 11.76 -7.56 11.98
C ARG A 116 10.48 -6.77 11.66
N GLY A 117 10.42 -6.15 10.50
CA GLY A 117 9.26 -5.36 10.14
C GLY A 117 9.18 -5.04 8.66
N ILE A 118 8.10 -4.38 8.26
CA ILE A 118 7.89 -3.94 6.90
C ILE A 118 8.78 -2.74 6.61
N GLU A 119 9.57 -2.83 5.53
CA GLU A 119 10.24 -1.69 4.94
C GLU A 119 9.21 -0.92 4.13
N ARG A 120 9.00 0.35 4.47
CA ARG A 120 8.00 1.20 3.80
C ARG A 120 8.27 1.23 2.30
N SER A 121 7.31 0.77 1.52
CA SER A 121 7.46 0.58 0.07
C SER A 121 6.15 0.84 -0.64
N THR A 122 6.22 1.29 -1.89
CA THR A 122 5.04 1.51 -2.71
C THR A 122 5.25 0.90 -4.08
N PHE A 123 4.20 0.29 -4.63
CA PHE A 123 4.22 -0.37 -5.93
C PHE A 123 3.03 0.13 -6.75
N VAL A 124 3.30 0.50 -8.00
CA VAL A 124 2.24 0.95 -8.92
C VAL A 124 2.11 -0.06 -10.05
N PHE A 125 0.88 -0.52 -10.27
CA PHE A 125 0.53 -1.43 -11.35
C PHE A 125 -0.35 -0.67 -12.35
N ASP A 126 -0.06 -0.86 -13.64
CA ASP A 126 -0.87 -0.24 -14.68
C ASP A 126 -2.24 -0.94 -14.82
N THR A 127 -3.06 -0.46 -15.76
CA THR A 127 -4.42 -0.98 -15.92
C THR A 127 -4.46 -2.44 -16.39
N ILE A 128 -3.39 -2.96 -16.97
CA ILE A 128 -3.31 -4.38 -17.37
C ILE A 128 -2.69 -5.25 -16.29
N GLY A 129 -2.35 -4.67 -15.13
CA GLY A 129 -1.86 -5.42 -13.99
C GLY A 129 -0.37 -5.67 -13.95
N ARG A 130 0.43 -4.90 -14.69
CA ARG A 130 1.90 -5.06 -14.67
C ARG A 130 2.53 -4.01 -13.78
N LEU A 131 3.58 -4.39 -13.06
CA LEU A 131 4.35 -3.47 -12.23
C LEU A 131 5.07 -2.45 -13.11
N VAL A 132 4.82 -1.16 -12.89
CA VAL A 132 5.45 -0.08 -13.66
C VAL A 132 6.37 0.80 -12.83
N LYS A 133 6.23 0.77 -11.50
CA LYS A 133 7.10 1.55 -10.61
C LYS A 133 7.14 0.95 -9.23
N SER A 134 8.29 1.04 -8.58
CA SER A 134 8.44 0.67 -7.17
C SER A 134 9.32 1.68 -6.46
N TRP A 135 9.00 1.94 -5.19
CA TRP A 135 9.84 2.69 -4.27
C TRP A 135 10.04 1.82 -3.04
N ARG A 136 11.28 1.65 -2.59
CA ARG A 136 11.62 0.85 -1.41
C ARG A 136 12.40 1.68 -0.42
N GLY A 137 12.18 1.46 0.88
CA GLY A 137 12.88 2.18 1.91
C GLY A 137 12.62 3.68 1.87
N LEU A 138 11.39 4.07 1.56
CA LEU A 138 11.01 5.47 1.38
C LEU A 138 10.67 6.14 2.71
N LYS A 139 10.63 7.48 2.69
CA LYS A 139 10.16 8.28 3.82
C LYS A 139 8.73 8.76 3.54
N ALA A 140 7.88 8.74 4.57
CA ALA A 140 6.46 9.08 4.43
C ALA A 140 6.20 10.51 3.95
N PRO A 141 6.81 11.56 4.52
CA PRO A 141 6.49 12.93 4.10
C PRO A 141 6.82 13.18 2.64
N GLY A 142 5.85 13.67 1.87
CA GLY A 142 6.02 14.01 0.45
C GLY A 142 5.88 12.85 -0.51
N HIS A 143 5.81 11.61 -0.02
CA HIS A 143 5.80 10.44 -0.89
C HIS A 143 4.51 10.34 -1.71
N ALA A 144 3.35 10.61 -1.10
CA ALA A 144 2.08 10.50 -1.82
C ALA A 144 2.04 11.42 -3.05
N ALA A 145 2.60 12.63 -2.93
CA ALA A 145 2.70 13.57 -4.05
C ALA A 145 3.62 13.04 -5.15
N GLU A 146 4.72 12.39 -4.77
CA GLU A 146 5.64 11.75 -5.69
C GLU A 146 4.94 10.62 -6.48
N VAL A 147 4.16 9.80 -5.79
CA VAL A 147 3.39 8.73 -6.42
C VAL A 147 2.34 9.31 -7.38
N LEU A 148 1.64 10.37 -6.95
CA LEU A 148 0.64 11.02 -7.81
C LEU A 148 1.27 11.55 -9.09
N ALA A 149 2.43 12.20 -8.99
CA ALA A 149 3.14 12.72 -10.16
C ALA A 149 3.49 11.60 -11.14
N PHE A 150 3.92 10.44 -10.61
CA PHE A 150 4.20 9.27 -11.46
C PHE A 150 2.94 8.77 -12.16
N VAL A 151 1.83 8.62 -11.42
CA VAL A 151 0.57 8.13 -11.98
C VAL A 151 0.05 9.10 -13.05
N GLN A 152 0.22 10.40 -12.85
CA GLN A 152 -0.14 11.40 -13.86
C GLN A 152 0.65 11.25 -15.16
N SER A 153 1.85 10.68 -15.10
CA SER A 153 2.70 10.50 -16.28
C SER A 153 2.38 9.24 -17.09
N LEU A 154 1.53 8.38 -16.58
CA LEU A 154 1.15 7.13 -17.26
C LEU A 154 0.23 7.37 -18.47
#